data_9a0b6afbb1b9352205282681d5b6a1a9
#
_entry.id   9a0b6afbb1b9352205282681d5b6a1a9
#
_cell.length_a   1.000
_cell.length_b   1.000
_cell.length_c   1.000
_cell.angle_alpha   90.00
_cell.angle_beta   90.00
_cell.angle_gamma   90.00
#
_symmetry.space_group_name_H-M   'P 1'
#
loop_
_entity.id
_entity.type
_entity.pdbx_description
1 polymer ?
#
loop_
_entity_poly.entity_id
_entity_poly.type
_entity_poly.pdbx_seq_one_letter_code
_entity_poly.pdbx_strand_id
1 'polypeptide(L)'
;MPRRSNSMVAWLMGYCLQSLLLGAATLPASLKDHVHPPMGFEVDPQVYRSPLLREDGSVVDSPQAWKVHRQVLRQQWMEVMGPWPELLNEPVIMAGEIRRVDGYLEQSVRLQVTAQRWIDGWLLLPEVNGPFASVLVVFYDAETSIGRRADRPGRDFGRQLVQAGLATLNIGTPGGDAWKPDLGSATCQPLSFDAYVAANLWLAMAAHPKLDEARIGITGHSYGGKWALFGGALWDRFAAVAVSDPGIVFDETRTNVNYWEPWYLGLDLNQPRPARGVPSPENPRTGAYQKMIQRQMDLHSLHALIAPRPFLVMGGSEDTQERWHALHHAVAVNQMLGYQKRAFLTLRPDHAPSEVSNGQLRDFFRHFLQPQ
;
A
#
# COMPACT_ATOMS: atom_id res chain seq x y z
N MET A 1 -37.01 -38.23 -13.12
CA MET A 1 -35.90 -37.60 -12.41
C MET A 1 -34.72 -37.46 -13.36
N PRO A 2 -34.39 -36.28 -13.88
CA PRO A 2 -33.20 -36.07 -14.68
C PRO A 2 -32.04 -35.56 -13.80
N ARG A 3 -30.89 -36.12 -14.05
CA ARG A 3 -29.60 -35.81 -13.42
C ARG A 3 -29.15 -34.39 -13.84
N ARG A 4 -28.83 -33.53 -12.87
CA ARG A 4 -28.15 -32.28 -13.12
C ARG A 4 -26.64 -32.56 -13.21
N SER A 5 -26.04 -32.28 -14.34
CA SER A 5 -24.62 -32.36 -14.60
C SER A 5 -23.92 -31.15 -14.00
N ASN A 6 -22.83 -31.38 -13.24
CA ASN A 6 -21.89 -30.40 -12.78
C ASN A 6 -21.14 -29.73 -13.94
N SER A 7 -21.34 -28.43 -14.12
CA SER A 7 -20.49 -27.61 -14.99
C SER A 7 -19.80 -26.52 -14.14
N MET A 8 -18.77 -26.91 -13.42
CA MET A 8 -17.94 -26.03 -12.59
C MET A 8 -16.45 -26.26 -12.88
N VAL A 9 -16.06 -26.20 -14.16
CA VAL A 9 -14.64 -26.23 -14.59
C VAL A 9 -14.54 -25.55 -15.96
N ALA A 10 -14.66 -24.24 -16.04
CA ALA A 10 -14.37 -23.53 -17.30
C ALA A 10 -14.06 -22.03 -17.16
N TRP A 11 -13.64 -21.55 -15.99
CA TRP A 11 -13.36 -20.11 -15.79
C TRP A 11 -11.89 -19.77 -15.41
N LEU A 12 -10.95 -20.66 -15.63
CA LEU A 12 -9.54 -20.46 -15.20
C LEU A 12 -8.53 -20.33 -16.35
N MET A 13 -8.92 -20.19 -17.60
CA MET A 13 -7.97 -20.12 -18.73
C MET A 13 -8.09 -18.87 -19.63
N GLY A 14 -8.85 -17.84 -19.26
CA GLY A 14 -9.11 -16.68 -20.15
C GLY A 14 -8.26 -15.43 -19.94
N TYR A 15 -7.46 -15.32 -18.90
CA TYR A 15 -6.82 -14.03 -18.54
C TYR A 15 -5.33 -13.87 -18.90
N CYS A 16 -4.72 -14.82 -19.60
CA CYS A 16 -3.26 -14.80 -19.83
C CYS A 16 -2.79 -14.35 -21.22
N LEU A 17 -3.65 -13.92 -22.14
CA LEU A 17 -3.24 -13.65 -23.53
C LEU A 17 -3.60 -12.26 -24.11
N GLN A 18 -4.18 -11.35 -23.34
CA GLN A 18 -4.53 -10.02 -23.88
C GLN A 18 -3.59 -8.86 -23.46
N SER A 19 -2.51 -9.11 -22.71
CA SER A 19 -1.58 -8.06 -22.27
C SER A 19 -0.35 -7.85 -23.16
N LEU A 20 -0.27 -8.44 -24.34
CA LEU A 20 0.95 -8.45 -25.17
C LEU A 20 0.96 -7.46 -26.35
N LEU A 21 -0.03 -6.61 -26.54
CA LEU A 21 -0.09 -5.67 -27.70
C LEU A 21 -0.62 -4.26 -27.36
N LEU A 22 -0.67 -3.85 -26.12
CA LEU A 22 -0.78 -2.42 -25.84
C LEU A 22 0.65 -1.86 -25.89
N GLY A 23 0.96 -1.08 -26.94
CA GLY A 23 2.21 -0.34 -27.02
C GLY A 23 2.44 0.36 -25.69
N ALA A 24 3.58 0.07 -25.03
CA ALA A 24 3.88 0.59 -23.71
C ALA A 24 3.79 2.11 -23.75
N ALA A 25 2.71 2.68 -23.18
CA ALA A 25 2.57 4.13 -23.07
C ALA A 25 3.84 4.68 -22.44
N THR A 26 4.41 5.73 -23.03
CA THR A 26 5.64 6.34 -22.52
C THR A 26 5.38 6.88 -21.14
N LEU A 27 6.32 6.63 -20.21
CA LEU A 27 6.21 7.17 -18.84
C LEU A 27 6.06 8.69 -18.88
N PRO A 28 5.24 9.27 -17.99
CA PRO A 28 5.19 10.71 -17.78
C PRO A 28 6.58 11.29 -17.51
N ALA A 29 6.83 12.50 -18.02
CA ALA A 29 8.13 13.18 -17.85
C ALA A 29 8.53 13.32 -16.37
N SER A 30 7.54 13.49 -15.48
CA SER A 30 7.73 13.59 -14.03
C SER A 30 8.22 12.29 -13.36
N LEU A 31 8.16 11.13 -14.06
CA LEU A 31 8.50 9.83 -13.51
C LEU A 31 9.64 9.11 -14.24
N LYS A 32 9.95 9.50 -15.48
CA LYS A 32 10.88 8.76 -16.36
C LYS A 32 12.29 8.58 -15.77
N ASP A 33 12.78 9.55 -15.01
CA ASP A 33 14.13 9.58 -14.45
C ASP A 33 14.20 8.97 -13.02
N HIS A 34 13.07 8.45 -12.50
CA HIS A 34 12.94 7.92 -11.15
C HIS A 34 12.79 6.39 -11.09
N VAL A 35 13.09 5.69 -12.17
CA VAL A 35 13.09 4.22 -12.29
C VAL A 35 14.46 3.60 -12.06
N HIS A 36 15.47 4.43 -11.84
CA HIS A 36 16.85 4.05 -11.56
C HIS A 36 17.42 4.94 -10.45
N PRO A 37 18.45 4.47 -9.73
CA PRO A 37 19.19 5.30 -8.80
C PRO A 37 19.70 6.58 -9.46
N PRO A 38 19.85 7.69 -8.71
CA PRO A 38 20.48 8.90 -9.21
C PRO A 38 21.90 8.63 -9.75
N MET A 39 22.33 9.42 -10.73
CA MET A 39 23.68 9.31 -11.28
C MET A 39 24.72 9.46 -10.16
N GLY A 40 25.69 8.55 -10.12
CA GLY A 40 26.73 8.49 -9.10
C GLY A 40 26.32 7.77 -7.80
N PHE A 41 25.09 7.30 -7.67
CA PHE A 41 24.69 6.44 -6.55
C PHE A 41 24.87 4.95 -6.93
N GLU A 42 25.72 4.26 -6.17
CA GLU A 42 25.94 2.83 -6.35
C GLU A 42 25.07 2.04 -5.39
N VAL A 43 24.23 1.15 -5.94
CA VAL A 43 23.43 0.22 -5.14
C VAL A 43 24.30 -0.91 -4.64
N ASP A 44 24.36 -1.09 -3.33
CA ASP A 44 24.91 -2.31 -2.74
C ASP A 44 23.80 -3.37 -2.57
N PRO A 45 23.83 -4.46 -3.36
CA PRO A 45 22.82 -5.50 -3.32
C PRO A 45 22.92 -6.40 -2.07
N GLN A 46 23.97 -6.25 -1.25
CA GLN A 46 24.20 -7.08 -0.06
C GLN A 46 23.65 -6.47 1.22
N VAL A 47 23.22 -5.19 1.20
CA VAL A 47 22.62 -4.52 2.37
C VAL A 47 21.39 -5.28 2.88
N TYR A 48 20.62 -5.86 1.96
CA TYR A 48 19.45 -6.67 2.30
C TYR A 48 19.55 -8.05 1.62
N ARG A 49 19.06 -9.09 2.32
CA ARG A 49 18.95 -10.43 1.73
C ARG A 49 17.95 -10.41 0.57
N SER A 50 18.39 -10.84 -0.61
CA SER A 50 17.53 -10.84 -1.80
C SER A 50 16.25 -11.67 -1.58
N PRO A 51 15.04 -11.12 -1.87
CA PRO A 51 13.80 -11.88 -1.90
C PRO A 51 13.76 -12.98 -2.96
N LEU A 52 14.72 -13.03 -3.86
CA LEU A 52 14.89 -14.10 -4.85
C LEU A 52 15.77 -15.26 -4.34
N LEU A 53 16.15 -15.24 -3.05
CA LEU A 53 16.87 -16.34 -2.40
C LEU A 53 15.94 -17.08 -1.44
N ARG A 54 15.84 -18.40 -1.60
CA ARG A 54 15.17 -19.28 -0.64
C ARG A 54 16.01 -19.45 0.63
N GLU A 55 15.44 -20.06 1.66
CA GLU A 55 16.14 -20.32 2.92
C GLU A 55 17.35 -21.27 2.73
N ASP A 56 17.25 -22.21 1.79
CA ASP A 56 18.33 -23.14 1.44
C ASP A 56 19.43 -22.50 0.54
N GLY A 57 19.30 -21.19 0.24
CA GLY A 57 20.26 -20.47 -0.62
C GLY A 57 20.02 -20.63 -2.12
N SER A 58 19.06 -21.43 -2.56
CA SER A 58 18.74 -21.57 -3.98
C SER A 58 18.06 -20.33 -4.53
N VAL A 59 18.32 -20.03 -5.82
CA VAL A 59 17.82 -18.82 -6.49
C VAL A 59 16.43 -19.08 -7.08
N VAL A 60 15.56 -18.08 -6.98
CA VAL A 60 14.27 -18.01 -7.68
C VAL A 60 14.50 -17.24 -8.98
N ASP A 61 14.57 -17.95 -10.10
CA ASP A 61 15.00 -17.44 -11.41
C ASP A 61 13.91 -17.45 -12.49
N SER A 62 12.67 -17.84 -12.12
CA SER A 62 11.58 -17.93 -13.08
C SER A 62 10.24 -17.44 -12.48
N PRO A 63 9.31 -16.95 -13.34
CA PRO A 63 7.98 -16.54 -12.91
C PRO A 63 7.21 -17.65 -12.18
N GLN A 64 7.37 -18.91 -12.58
CA GLN A 64 6.73 -20.07 -11.95
C GLN A 64 7.28 -20.31 -10.53
N ALA A 65 8.61 -20.27 -10.39
CA ALA A 65 9.27 -20.40 -9.09
C ALA A 65 8.88 -19.24 -8.17
N TRP A 66 8.80 -18.00 -8.71
CA TRP A 66 8.36 -16.82 -7.96
C TRP A 66 6.93 -16.95 -7.47
N LYS A 67 6.00 -17.43 -8.28
CA LYS A 67 4.60 -17.62 -7.87
C LYS A 67 4.47 -18.45 -6.58
N VAL A 68 5.29 -19.47 -6.43
CA VAL A 68 5.34 -20.31 -5.21
C VAL A 68 6.06 -19.59 -4.08
N HIS A 69 7.26 -19.07 -4.36
CA HIS A 69 8.10 -18.44 -3.34
C HIS A 69 7.46 -17.16 -2.76
N ARG A 70 6.75 -16.39 -3.57
CA ARG A 70 5.98 -15.23 -3.14
C ARG A 70 4.94 -15.58 -2.04
N GLN A 71 4.31 -16.76 -2.13
CA GLN A 71 3.39 -17.21 -1.09
C GLN A 71 4.14 -17.54 0.21
N VAL A 72 5.33 -18.13 0.12
CA VAL A 72 6.18 -18.40 1.29
C VAL A 72 6.55 -17.08 1.98
N LEU A 73 7.03 -16.08 1.23
CA LEU A 73 7.36 -14.76 1.79
C LEU A 73 6.15 -14.11 2.46
N ARG A 74 4.99 -14.13 1.79
CA ARG A 74 3.76 -13.59 2.37
C ARG A 74 3.37 -14.32 3.65
N GLN A 75 3.46 -15.65 3.67
CA GLN A 75 3.16 -16.45 4.85
C GLN A 75 4.11 -16.14 6.01
N GLN A 76 5.40 -15.98 5.76
CA GLN A 76 6.37 -15.58 6.79
C GLN A 76 6.01 -14.25 7.45
N TRP A 77 5.57 -13.26 6.67
CA TRP A 77 5.06 -11.99 7.20
C TRP A 77 3.81 -12.20 8.06
N MET A 78 2.83 -12.96 7.57
CA MET A 78 1.57 -13.22 8.29
C MET A 78 1.81 -13.98 9.59
N GLU A 79 2.71 -14.97 9.60
CA GLU A 79 3.07 -15.72 10.80
C GLU A 79 3.67 -14.84 11.90
N VAL A 80 4.56 -13.94 11.53
CA VAL A 80 5.22 -13.05 12.50
C VAL A 80 4.25 -11.97 13.01
N MET A 81 3.41 -11.41 12.13
CA MET A 81 2.49 -10.34 12.49
C MET A 81 1.19 -10.83 13.16
N GLY A 82 0.89 -12.10 13.07
CA GLY A 82 -0.38 -12.68 13.53
C GLY A 82 -1.46 -12.73 12.45
N PRO A 83 -2.44 -13.66 12.60
CA PRO A 83 -3.47 -13.89 11.58
C PRO A 83 -4.44 -12.71 11.49
N TRP A 84 -4.91 -12.45 10.28
CA TRP A 84 -6.03 -11.55 10.07
C TRP A 84 -7.33 -12.18 10.60
N PRO A 85 -8.28 -11.37 11.07
CA PRO A 85 -9.66 -11.82 11.19
C PRO A 85 -10.19 -12.28 9.81
N GLU A 86 -11.30 -12.99 9.80
CA GLU A 86 -11.97 -13.35 8.56
C GLU A 86 -12.35 -12.11 7.77
N LEU A 87 -12.04 -12.11 6.46
CA LEU A 87 -12.45 -11.02 5.57
C LEU A 87 -13.98 -10.95 5.49
N LEU A 88 -14.49 -9.74 5.35
CA LEU A 88 -15.91 -9.52 5.13
C LEU A 88 -16.30 -10.07 3.75
N ASN A 89 -17.39 -10.84 3.70
CA ASN A 89 -17.88 -11.41 2.44
C ASN A 89 -18.38 -10.31 1.49
N GLU A 90 -19.19 -9.40 2.01
CA GLU A 90 -19.78 -8.27 1.26
C GLU A 90 -19.71 -7.00 2.11
N PRO A 91 -18.52 -6.37 2.26
CA PRO A 91 -18.40 -5.14 3.05
C PRO A 91 -19.18 -4.00 2.40
N VAL A 92 -19.88 -3.22 3.22
CA VAL A 92 -20.83 -2.20 2.77
C VAL A 92 -20.22 -0.80 2.84
N ILE A 93 -20.45 -0.01 1.78
CA ILE A 93 -20.33 1.45 1.77
C ILE A 93 -21.73 2.03 1.91
N MET A 94 -22.07 2.55 3.10
CA MET A 94 -23.31 3.28 3.29
C MET A 94 -23.13 4.71 2.79
N ALA A 95 -23.88 5.06 1.77
CA ALA A 95 -23.89 6.40 1.19
C ALA A 95 -24.64 7.37 2.10
N GLY A 96 -24.00 8.50 2.43
CA GLY A 96 -24.61 9.63 3.12
C GLY A 96 -24.89 10.78 2.16
N GLU A 97 -24.81 12.00 2.71
CA GLU A 97 -25.04 13.23 1.96
C GLU A 97 -24.03 13.39 0.82
N ILE A 98 -24.53 13.81 -0.36
CA ILE A 98 -23.72 14.14 -1.53
C ILE A 98 -23.83 15.62 -1.83
N ARG A 99 -22.70 16.26 -2.14
CA ARG A 99 -22.64 17.66 -2.56
C ARG A 99 -21.62 17.85 -3.67
N ARG A 100 -21.83 18.88 -4.46
CA ARG A 100 -20.90 19.29 -5.51
C ARG A 100 -19.87 20.26 -4.91
N VAL A 101 -18.60 20.02 -5.18
CA VAL A 101 -17.47 20.84 -4.69
C VAL A 101 -16.43 20.93 -5.81
N ASP A 102 -16.09 22.15 -6.25
CA ASP A 102 -14.95 22.41 -7.17
C ASP A 102 -14.84 21.46 -8.38
N GLY A 103 -15.98 21.10 -9.00
CA GLY A 103 -16.01 20.26 -10.20
C GLY A 103 -15.97 18.75 -9.93
N TYR A 104 -16.21 18.29 -8.71
CA TYR A 104 -16.40 16.89 -8.35
C TYR A 104 -17.56 16.73 -7.35
N LEU A 105 -18.00 15.48 -7.17
CA LEU A 105 -18.99 15.12 -6.16
C LEU A 105 -18.27 14.62 -4.91
N GLU A 106 -18.64 15.18 -3.78
CA GLU A 106 -18.18 14.78 -2.45
C GLU A 106 -19.33 14.10 -1.70
N GLN A 107 -19.15 12.86 -1.32
CA GLN A 107 -20.15 12.09 -0.60
C GLN A 107 -19.59 11.62 0.74
N SER A 108 -20.27 11.96 1.84
CA SER A 108 -19.99 11.31 3.12
C SER A 108 -20.37 9.84 3.04
N VAL A 109 -19.55 8.97 3.63
CA VAL A 109 -19.80 7.53 3.63
C VAL A 109 -19.53 6.93 5.00
N ARG A 110 -20.24 5.87 5.34
CA ARG A 110 -19.94 5.04 6.48
C ARG A 110 -19.54 3.64 5.98
N LEU A 111 -18.39 3.16 6.42
CA LEU A 111 -17.68 2.03 5.86
C LEU A 111 -17.57 0.90 6.87
N GLN A 112 -18.00 -0.29 6.50
CA GLN A 112 -17.77 -1.48 7.31
C GLN A 112 -16.32 -1.95 7.14
N VAL A 113 -15.52 -1.92 8.20
CA VAL A 113 -14.10 -2.29 8.16
C VAL A 113 -13.81 -3.61 8.88
N THR A 114 -14.67 -4.02 9.82
CA THR A 114 -14.71 -5.36 10.40
C THR A 114 -16.16 -5.81 10.58
N ALA A 115 -16.42 -7.04 10.98
CA ALA A 115 -17.77 -7.54 11.22
C ALA A 115 -18.58 -6.65 12.19
N GLN A 116 -17.92 -6.03 13.19
CA GLN A 116 -18.58 -5.22 14.22
C GLN A 116 -18.27 -3.72 14.13
N ARG A 117 -17.37 -3.30 13.22
CA ARG A 117 -16.86 -1.94 13.23
C ARG A 117 -17.11 -1.19 11.93
N TRP A 118 -17.48 0.05 12.11
CA TRP A 118 -17.72 1.01 11.06
C TRP A 118 -16.86 2.26 11.29
N ILE A 119 -16.41 2.87 10.21
CA ILE A 119 -15.73 4.16 10.23
C ILE A 119 -16.39 5.12 9.24
N ASP A 120 -16.28 6.41 9.52
CA ASP A 120 -16.72 7.46 8.60
C ASP A 120 -15.59 7.81 7.62
N GLY A 121 -15.96 8.21 6.40
CA GLY A 121 -15.04 8.59 5.36
C GLY A 121 -15.71 9.43 4.27
N TRP A 122 -14.97 9.64 3.19
CA TRP A 122 -15.42 10.43 2.06
C TRP A 122 -15.17 9.72 0.74
N LEU A 123 -16.21 9.57 -0.07
CA LEU A 123 -16.11 9.13 -1.47
C LEU A 123 -16.15 10.37 -2.36
N LEU A 124 -15.07 10.61 -3.10
CA LEU A 124 -15.00 11.68 -4.08
C LEU A 124 -15.12 11.08 -5.48
N LEU A 125 -16.00 11.62 -6.31
CA LEU A 125 -16.30 11.13 -7.65
C LEU A 125 -16.17 12.26 -8.68
N PRO A 126 -15.48 12.04 -9.82
CA PRO A 126 -15.52 12.98 -10.93
C PRO A 126 -16.95 13.23 -11.42
N GLU A 127 -17.25 14.44 -11.93
CA GLU A 127 -18.57 14.82 -12.45
C GLU A 127 -18.82 14.32 -13.88
N VAL A 128 -18.37 13.15 -14.22
CA VAL A 128 -18.58 12.49 -15.51
C VAL A 128 -19.14 11.09 -15.29
N ASN A 129 -19.47 10.37 -16.35
CA ASN A 129 -19.95 8.99 -16.21
C ASN A 129 -18.79 8.03 -15.93
N GLY A 130 -18.98 7.10 -14.97
CA GLY A 130 -18.05 6.00 -14.66
C GLY A 130 -18.26 4.78 -15.56
N PRO A 131 -17.70 3.60 -15.18
CA PRO A 131 -16.97 3.35 -13.96
C PRO A 131 -15.56 3.97 -13.92
N PHE A 132 -15.16 4.45 -12.74
CA PHE A 132 -13.91 5.16 -12.54
C PHE A 132 -12.78 4.25 -12.09
N ALA A 133 -11.58 4.48 -12.61
CA ALA A 133 -10.37 4.12 -11.89
C ALA A 133 -10.35 4.87 -10.55
N SER A 134 -9.92 4.19 -9.47
CA SER A 134 -10.06 4.74 -8.14
C SER A 134 -8.85 4.50 -7.25
N VAL A 135 -8.72 5.28 -6.18
CA VAL A 135 -7.63 5.16 -5.21
C VAL A 135 -8.20 5.16 -3.79
N LEU A 136 -7.82 4.17 -3.00
CA LEU A 136 -8.00 4.18 -1.56
C LEU A 136 -6.92 5.08 -0.94
N VAL A 137 -7.34 6.16 -0.29
CA VAL A 137 -6.45 7.12 0.36
C VAL A 137 -6.56 6.93 1.87
N VAL A 138 -5.51 6.43 2.48
CA VAL A 138 -5.45 6.12 3.92
C VAL A 138 -4.60 7.13 4.66
N PHE A 139 -5.10 7.61 5.82
CA PHE A 139 -4.42 8.67 6.57
C PHE A 139 -4.75 8.61 8.07
N TYR A 140 -4.26 9.58 8.86
CA TYR A 140 -4.66 9.73 10.27
C TYR A 140 -6.16 10.02 10.39
N ASP A 141 -6.67 10.91 9.53
CA ASP A 141 -8.06 11.30 9.43
C ASP A 141 -8.44 11.52 7.96
N ALA A 142 -9.70 11.29 7.63
CA ALA A 142 -10.20 11.46 6.26
C ALA A 142 -10.28 12.93 5.82
N GLU A 143 -10.45 13.86 6.76
CA GLU A 143 -10.57 15.30 6.50
C GLU A 143 -9.29 15.89 5.89
N THR A 144 -8.12 15.38 6.31
CA THR A 144 -6.83 15.76 5.73
C THR A 144 -6.78 15.40 4.23
N SER A 145 -7.19 14.21 3.86
CA SER A 145 -7.12 13.73 2.47
C SER A 145 -8.02 14.49 1.51
N ILE A 146 -9.11 15.07 1.99
CA ILE A 146 -10.04 15.87 1.18
C ILE A 146 -9.79 17.38 1.27
N GLY A 147 -8.71 17.79 1.96
CA GLY A 147 -8.25 19.18 2.02
C GLY A 147 -8.99 20.09 3.00
N ARG A 148 -9.65 19.51 4.02
CA ARG A 148 -10.34 20.29 5.07
C ARG A 148 -9.42 20.71 6.23
N ARG A 149 -8.18 20.25 6.24
CA ARG A 149 -7.18 20.57 7.25
C ARG A 149 -6.18 21.59 6.70
N ALA A 150 -6.48 22.88 6.90
CA ALA A 150 -5.63 23.98 6.46
C ALA A 150 -4.23 23.98 7.10
N ASP A 151 -4.10 23.41 8.29
CA ASP A 151 -2.83 23.21 9.01
C ASP A 151 -1.93 22.10 8.40
N ARG A 152 -2.41 21.38 7.37
CA ARG A 152 -1.71 20.26 6.72
C ARG A 152 -1.65 20.43 5.20
N PRO A 153 -1.00 21.47 4.69
CA PRO A 153 -0.97 21.76 3.25
C PRO A 153 -0.31 20.64 2.44
N GLY A 154 -0.79 20.41 1.22
CA GLY A 154 -0.28 19.41 0.29
C GLY A 154 -0.59 17.95 0.64
N ARG A 155 -1.34 17.68 1.72
CA ARG A 155 -1.71 16.32 2.13
C ARG A 155 -3.11 15.92 1.67
N ASP A 156 -3.74 16.71 0.86
CA ASP A 156 -5.08 16.55 0.29
C ASP A 156 -5.10 15.63 -0.95
N PHE A 157 -4.46 14.48 -0.83
CA PHE A 157 -4.27 13.53 -1.94
C PHE A 157 -5.58 13.12 -2.59
N GLY A 158 -6.63 12.89 -1.80
CA GLY A 158 -7.94 12.52 -2.31
C GLY A 158 -8.55 13.60 -3.21
N ARG A 159 -8.50 14.86 -2.76
CA ARG A 159 -8.97 16.00 -3.55
C ARG A 159 -8.16 16.16 -4.84
N GLN A 160 -6.83 16.10 -4.76
CA GLN A 160 -5.97 16.25 -5.94
C GLN A 160 -6.17 15.14 -6.97
N LEU A 161 -6.39 13.90 -6.52
CA LEU A 161 -6.62 12.77 -7.39
C LEU A 161 -8.00 12.82 -8.06
N VAL A 162 -9.06 13.27 -7.35
CA VAL A 162 -10.38 13.40 -7.99
C VAL A 162 -10.40 14.53 -9.01
N GLN A 163 -9.70 15.63 -8.75
CA GLN A 163 -9.51 16.71 -9.74
C GLN A 163 -8.69 16.25 -10.96
N ALA A 164 -7.86 15.21 -10.81
CA ALA A 164 -7.15 14.55 -11.91
C ALA A 164 -7.99 13.45 -12.62
N GLY A 165 -9.27 13.29 -12.27
CA GLY A 165 -10.21 12.36 -12.92
C GLY A 165 -10.26 10.96 -12.34
N LEU A 166 -9.68 10.72 -11.15
CA LEU A 166 -9.72 9.45 -10.43
C LEU A 166 -10.73 9.53 -9.30
N ALA A 167 -11.58 8.54 -9.11
CA ALA A 167 -12.38 8.49 -7.89
C ALA A 167 -11.49 8.19 -6.67
N THR A 168 -11.87 8.69 -5.48
CA THR A 168 -11.10 8.39 -4.26
C THR A 168 -12.00 8.03 -3.10
N LEU A 169 -11.63 6.98 -2.36
CA LEU A 169 -12.19 6.65 -1.06
C LEU A 169 -11.19 7.06 0.03
N ASN A 170 -11.60 8.00 0.87
CA ASN A 170 -10.74 8.66 1.84
C ASN A 170 -11.14 8.27 3.24
N ILE A 171 -10.20 7.72 4.02
CA ILE A 171 -10.45 7.20 5.35
C ILE A 171 -9.39 7.63 6.37
N GLY A 172 -9.78 7.61 7.63
CA GLY A 172 -8.89 7.75 8.78
C GLY A 172 -8.64 6.43 9.51
N THR A 173 -7.84 6.50 10.57
CA THR A 173 -7.52 5.36 11.42
C THR A 173 -8.77 4.84 12.12
N PRO A 174 -9.03 3.52 12.13
CA PRO A 174 -10.08 2.93 12.95
C PRO A 174 -9.92 3.31 14.43
N GLY A 175 -11.00 3.82 15.05
CA GLY A 175 -10.96 4.34 16.41
C GLY A 175 -10.49 5.80 16.53
N GLY A 176 -10.04 6.44 15.46
CA GLY A 176 -9.66 7.86 15.41
C GLY A 176 -8.32 8.20 16.05
N ASP A 177 -7.57 7.23 16.57
CA ASP A 177 -6.25 7.43 17.21
C ASP A 177 -5.21 6.50 16.60
N ALA A 178 -4.34 7.05 15.76
CA ALA A 178 -3.26 6.30 15.11
C ALA A 178 -2.21 5.77 16.10
N TRP A 179 -2.09 6.39 17.29
CA TRP A 179 -1.18 5.97 18.35
C TRP A 179 -1.75 4.84 19.22
N LYS A 180 -3.06 4.62 19.12
CA LYS A 180 -3.80 3.54 19.78
C LYS A 180 -4.87 3.01 18.83
N PRO A 181 -4.47 2.42 17.69
CA PRO A 181 -5.44 1.92 16.72
C PRO A 181 -6.35 0.91 17.39
N ASP A 182 -7.64 1.04 17.12
CA ASP A 182 -8.63 0.13 17.68
C ASP A 182 -8.71 -1.15 16.84
N LEU A 183 -8.07 -2.17 17.33
CA LEU A 183 -7.99 -3.49 16.68
C LEU A 183 -9.25 -4.35 16.91
N GLY A 184 -10.19 -3.92 17.78
CA GLY A 184 -11.32 -4.76 18.19
C GLY A 184 -10.85 -6.07 18.83
N SER A 185 -11.28 -7.20 18.30
CA SER A 185 -10.86 -8.55 18.74
C SER A 185 -9.66 -9.11 17.97
N ALA A 186 -9.06 -8.35 17.03
CA ALA A 186 -7.91 -8.82 16.27
C ALA A 186 -6.67 -8.94 17.16
N THR A 187 -5.89 -9.99 16.94
CA THR A 187 -4.65 -10.30 17.67
C THR A 187 -3.39 -10.05 16.84
N CYS A 188 -3.55 -9.65 15.59
CA CYS A 188 -2.43 -9.29 14.73
C CYS A 188 -1.86 -7.91 15.07
N GLN A 189 -0.66 -7.62 14.57
CA GLN A 189 -0.02 -6.32 14.73
C GLN A 189 -0.84 -5.19 14.07
N PRO A 190 -0.77 -3.94 14.59
CA PRO A 190 -1.56 -2.82 14.06
C PRO A 190 -1.40 -2.58 12.55
N LEU A 191 -0.17 -2.56 12.01
CA LEU A 191 0.01 -2.41 10.55
C LEU A 191 -0.55 -3.59 9.75
N SER A 192 -0.57 -4.80 10.32
CA SER A 192 -1.24 -5.94 9.71
C SER A 192 -2.77 -5.78 9.72
N PHE A 193 -3.32 -5.26 10.81
CA PHE A 193 -4.74 -4.93 10.91
C PHE A 193 -5.13 -3.80 9.93
N ASP A 194 -4.30 -2.79 9.78
CA ASP A 194 -4.49 -1.73 8.78
C ASP A 194 -4.55 -2.31 7.35
N ALA A 195 -3.68 -3.29 7.05
CA ALA A 195 -3.73 -4.00 5.76
C ALA A 195 -5.01 -4.84 5.60
N TYR A 196 -5.50 -5.47 6.67
CA TYR A 196 -6.79 -6.17 6.67
C TYR A 196 -7.96 -5.20 6.41
N VAL A 197 -7.96 -4.03 7.04
CA VAL A 197 -8.96 -2.97 6.78
C VAL A 197 -8.89 -2.52 5.31
N ALA A 198 -7.68 -2.31 4.78
CA ALA A 198 -7.51 -1.95 3.36
C ALA A 198 -8.05 -3.04 2.41
N ALA A 199 -7.88 -4.32 2.75
CA ALA A 199 -8.42 -5.43 1.98
C ALA A 199 -9.96 -5.43 1.97
N ASN A 200 -10.62 -5.22 3.12
CA ASN A 200 -12.08 -5.11 3.20
C ASN A 200 -12.61 -3.90 2.42
N LEU A 201 -11.91 -2.76 2.50
CA LEU A 201 -12.29 -1.56 1.74
C LEU A 201 -12.06 -1.75 0.24
N TRP A 202 -11.02 -2.48 -0.17
CA TRP A 202 -10.88 -2.88 -1.57
C TRP A 202 -12.08 -3.70 -2.05
N LEU A 203 -12.55 -4.69 -1.26
CA LEU A 203 -13.75 -5.48 -1.58
C LEU A 203 -15.00 -4.60 -1.70
N ALA A 204 -15.18 -3.63 -0.79
CA ALA A 204 -16.28 -2.68 -0.84
C ALA A 204 -16.22 -1.78 -2.08
N MET A 205 -15.02 -1.30 -2.44
CA MET A 205 -14.79 -0.49 -3.65
C MET A 205 -15.05 -1.31 -4.93
N ALA A 206 -14.60 -2.57 -4.96
CA ALA A 206 -14.79 -3.46 -6.10
C ALA A 206 -16.28 -3.78 -6.36
N ALA A 207 -17.10 -3.82 -5.31
CA ALA A 207 -18.55 -4.01 -5.42
C ALA A 207 -19.32 -2.72 -5.76
N HIS A 208 -18.66 -1.54 -5.71
CA HIS A 208 -19.35 -0.27 -5.91
C HIS A 208 -19.61 0.02 -7.40
N PRO A 209 -20.87 0.30 -7.83
CA PRO A 209 -21.26 0.34 -9.25
C PRO A 209 -20.59 1.45 -10.08
N LYS A 210 -20.04 2.48 -9.44
CA LYS A 210 -19.33 3.58 -10.09
C LYS A 210 -17.81 3.38 -10.15
N LEU A 211 -17.26 2.33 -9.56
CA LEU A 211 -15.80 2.08 -9.50
C LEU A 211 -15.45 0.85 -10.34
N ASP A 212 -14.27 0.87 -10.94
CA ASP A 212 -13.76 -0.26 -11.73
C ASP A 212 -12.84 -1.11 -10.84
N GLU A 213 -13.24 -2.34 -10.55
CA GLU A 213 -12.47 -3.26 -9.67
C GLU A 213 -11.06 -3.56 -10.19
N ALA A 214 -10.86 -3.54 -11.51
CA ALA A 214 -9.56 -3.80 -12.12
C ALA A 214 -8.57 -2.62 -11.95
N ARG A 215 -9.07 -1.44 -11.54
CA ARG A 215 -8.31 -0.19 -11.52
C ARG A 215 -8.39 0.52 -10.17
N ILE A 216 -8.21 -0.24 -9.07
CA ILE A 216 -8.17 0.30 -7.70
C ILE A 216 -6.72 0.36 -7.21
N GLY A 217 -6.23 1.56 -6.92
CA GLY A 217 -4.94 1.80 -6.28
C GLY A 217 -5.05 2.08 -4.79
N ILE A 218 -3.90 2.21 -4.12
CA ILE A 218 -3.80 2.63 -2.71
C ILE A 218 -2.67 3.63 -2.53
N THR A 219 -2.89 4.64 -1.68
CA THR A 219 -1.87 5.62 -1.30
C THR A 219 -2.08 6.17 0.11
N GLY A 220 -1.00 6.73 0.67
CA GLY A 220 -1.02 7.47 1.92
C GLY A 220 0.31 8.16 2.18
N HIS A 221 0.32 9.07 3.16
CA HIS A 221 1.52 9.81 3.56
C HIS A 221 1.90 9.46 4.99
N SER A 222 3.21 9.36 5.27
CA SER A 222 3.74 9.12 6.62
C SER A 222 3.16 7.83 7.22
N TYR A 223 2.39 7.90 8.31
CA TYR A 223 1.64 6.76 8.84
C TYR A 223 0.74 6.11 7.78
N GLY A 224 -0.02 6.91 7.03
CA GLY A 224 -0.84 6.38 5.93
C GLY A 224 0.01 5.74 4.83
N GLY A 225 1.25 6.18 4.63
CA GLY A 225 2.22 5.54 3.74
C GLY A 225 2.66 4.16 4.23
N LYS A 226 2.87 3.99 5.55
CA LYS A 226 3.10 2.67 6.16
C LYS A 226 1.90 1.74 5.93
N TRP A 227 0.69 2.23 6.20
CA TRP A 227 -0.55 1.51 5.94
C TRP A 227 -0.69 1.10 4.46
N ALA A 228 -0.47 2.04 3.54
CA ALA A 228 -0.56 1.77 2.10
C ALA A 228 0.49 0.74 1.62
N LEU A 229 1.70 0.74 2.19
CA LEU A 229 2.74 -0.24 1.91
C LEU A 229 2.29 -1.65 2.34
N PHE A 230 1.85 -1.80 3.58
CA PHE A 230 1.40 -3.10 4.09
C PHE A 230 0.12 -3.57 3.38
N GLY A 231 -0.85 -2.67 3.17
CA GLY A 231 -2.08 -2.97 2.42
C GLY A 231 -1.78 -3.39 0.99
N GLY A 232 -0.94 -2.64 0.28
CA GLY A 232 -0.54 -2.94 -1.09
C GLY A 232 0.26 -4.24 -1.25
N ALA A 233 1.11 -4.58 -0.28
CA ALA A 233 1.93 -5.79 -0.31
C ALA A 233 1.15 -7.05 0.07
N LEU A 234 0.33 -6.98 1.12
CA LEU A 234 -0.37 -8.14 1.69
C LEU A 234 -1.72 -8.42 1.02
N TRP A 235 -2.32 -7.43 0.34
CA TRP A 235 -3.51 -7.57 -0.49
C TRP A 235 -3.16 -7.33 -1.96
N ASP A 236 -3.01 -8.40 -2.72
CA ASP A 236 -2.46 -8.36 -4.09
C ASP A 236 -3.43 -7.90 -5.18
N ARG A 237 -4.64 -7.47 -4.81
CA ARG A 237 -5.64 -6.96 -5.75
C ARG A 237 -5.56 -5.46 -6.03
N PHE A 238 -4.82 -4.68 -5.25
CA PHE A 238 -4.55 -3.29 -5.62
C PHE A 238 -3.76 -3.23 -6.92
N ALA A 239 -4.25 -2.50 -7.91
CA ALA A 239 -3.63 -2.41 -9.24
C ALA A 239 -2.35 -1.56 -9.26
N ALA A 240 -2.22 -0.59 -8.37
CA ALA A 240 -1.04 0.26 -8.19
C ALA A 240 -0.91 0.71 -6.73
N VAL A 241 0.33 0.89 -6.26
CA VAL A 241 0.65 1.27 -4.88
C VAL A 241 1.56 2.50 -4.91
N ALA A 242 1.21 3.55 -4.16
CA ALA A 242 2.08 4.70 -3.96
C ALA A 242 2.17 5.03 -2.46
N VAL A 243 3.38 5.34 -2.00
CA VAL A 243 3.63 5.69 -0.60
C VAL A 243 4.42 6.98 -0.50
N SER A 244 4.04 7.87 0.39
CA SER A 244 4.70 9.16 0.57
C SER A 244 5.46 9.19 1.90
N ASP A 245 6.76 9.00 1.81
CA ASP A 245 7.75 9.16 2.88
C ASP A 245 7.43 8.41 4.18
N PRO A 246 7.06 7.11 4.13
CA PRO A 246 6.73 6.34 5.33
C PRO A 246 7.95 5.80 6.09
N GLY A 247 9.13 5.83 5.51
CA GLY A 247 10.26 4.98 5.87
C GLY A 247 10.06 3.57 5.31
N ILE A 248 10.65 3.26 4.16
CA ILE A 248 10.43 1.97 3.47
C ILE A 248 11.40 0.85 3.90
N VAL A 249 12.15 1.07 4.98
CA VAL A 249 13.03 0.06 5.61
C VAL A 249 12.98 0.22 7.12
N PHE A 250 13.47 -0.78 7.86
CA PHE A 250 13.73 -0.64 9.29
C PHE A 250 15.03 0.14 9.51
N ASP A 251 14.93 1.28 10.17
CA ASP A 251 16.07 2.18 10.43
C ASP A 251 16.02 2.67 11.87
N GLU A 252 16.73 1.97 12.76
CA GLU A 252 16.76 2.30 14.19
C GLU A 252 17.69 3.47 14.55
N THR A 253 18.35 4.06 13.56
CA THR A 253 19.13 5.28 13.77
C THR A 253 18.24 6.53 13.81
N ARG A 254 16.97 6.39 13.44
CA ARG A 254 16.02 7.50 13.24
C ARG A 254 14.69 7.25 13.94
N THR A 255 14.33 8.12 14.86
CA THR A 255 13.08 8.01 15.64
C THR A 255 11.80 8.12 14.79
N ASN A 256 11.89 8.68 13.59
CA ASN A 256 10.74 8.86 12.70
C ASN A 256 10.41 7.59 11.89
N VAL A 257 11.40 6.70 11.69
CA VAL A 257 11.22 5.41 11.01
C VAL A 257 10.94 4.32 12.06
N ASN A 258 9.90 4.51 12.83
CA ASN A 258 9.65 3.86 14.12
C ASN A 258 8.73 2.63 14.05
N TYR A 259 9.08 1.60 13.29
CA TYR A 259 8.28 0.37 13.18
C TYR A 259 8.23 -0.47 14.47
N TRP A 260 9.14 -0.27 15.40
CA TRP A 260 9.19 -0.92 16.72
C TRP A 260 8.14 -0.45 17.72
N GLU A 261 7.42 0.61 17.41
CA GLU A 261 6.40 1.17 18.30
C GLU A 261 5.17 0.26 18.39
N PRO A 262 4.45 0.24 19.54
CA PRO A 262 3.29 -0.63 19.75
C PRO A 262 2.11 -0.38 18.81
N TRP A 263 2.05 0.78 18.16
CA TRP A 263 1.03 1.10 17.15
C TRP A 263 1.42 0.72 15.71
N TYR A 264 2.54 0.02 15.55
CA TYR A 264 3.00 -0.51 14.27
C TYR A 264 3.22 -2.02 14.32
N LEU A 265 4.42 -2.48 14.73
CA LEU A 265 4.83 -3.89 14.78
C LEU A 265 5.36 -4.31 16.16
N GLY A 266 5.41 -3.39 17.11
CA GLY A 266 5.92 -3.61 18.47
C GLY A 266 4.84 -3.95 19.50
N LEU A 267 3.59 -4.24 19.09
CA LEU A 267 2.53 -4.58 20.04
C LEU A 267 2.79 -5.95 20.68
N ASP A 268 2.88 -5.99 22.01
CA ASP A 268 2.85 -7.21 22.81
C ASP A 268 1.79 -7.04 23.90
N LEU A 269 0.70 -7.83 23.79
CA LEU A 269 -0.42 -7.75 24.72
C LEU A 269 -0.10 -8.30 26.11
N ASN A 270 1.02 -9.02 26.24
CA ASN A 270 1.45 -9.64 27.51
C ASN A 270 2.48 -8.77 28.24
N GLN A 271 2.86 -7.61 27.69
CA GLN A 271 3.90 -6.75 28.25
C GLN A 271 3.42 -5.29 28.37
N PRO A 272 3.93 -4.53 29.34
CA PRO A 272 3.74 -3.09 29.36
C PRO A 272 4.24 -2.46 28.05
N ARG A 273 3.59 -1.38 27.62
CA ARG A 273 4.08 -0.63 26.46
C ARG A 273 5.48 -0.11 26.72
N PRO A 274 6.46 -0.34 25.83
CA PRO A 274 7.79 0.21 25.95
C PRO A 274 7.77 1.74 25.92
N ALA A 275 8.81 2.36 26.43
CA ALA A 275 9.02 3.80 26.27
C ALA A 275 9.20 4.16 24.79
N ARG A 276 8.81 5.38 24.41
CA ARG A 276 9.07 5.87 23.05
C ARG A 276 10.58 6.11 22.83
N GLY A 277 11.01 5.97 21.63
CA GLY A 277 12.39 6.21 21.22
C GLY A 277 12.99 5.02 20.46
N VAL A 278 14.24 5.17 20.05
CA VAL A 278 14.99 4.10 19.41
C VAL A 278 15.21 2.95 20.41
N PRO A 279 15.07 1.68 20.00
CA PRO A 279 15.33 0.55 20.87
C PRO A 279 16.73 0.56 21.49
N SER A 280 16.79 0.20 22.77
CA SER A 280 18.03 0.08 23.54
C SER A 280 17.95 -1.13 24.49
N PRO A 281 19.04 -1.50 25.20
CA PRO A 281 18.97 -2.54 26.21
C PRO A 281 17.95 -2.26 27.33
N GLU A 282 17.76 -0.98 27.68
CA GLU A 282 16.81 -0.53 28.70
C GLU A 282 15.38 -0.39 28.15
N ASN A 283 15.25 -0.27 26.84
CA ASN A 283 13.97 -0.18 26.13
C ASN A 283 13.96 -1.14 24.93
N PRO A 284 13.92 -2.45 25.17
CA PRO A 284 14.11 -3.46 24.13
C PRO A 284 12.93 -3.49 23.15
N ARG A 285 13.18 -4.04 21.97
CA ARG A 285 12.16 -4.34 20.98
C ARG A 285 11.14 -5.33 21.54
N THR A 286 9.88 -5.15 21.15
CA THR A 286 8.78 -6.03 21.56
C THR A 286 7.96 -6.50 20.35
N GLY A 287 7.01 -7.36 20.56
CA GLY A 287 6.04 -7.82 19.55
C GLY A 287 6.66 -8.50 18.35
N ALA A 288 6.05 -8.27 17.19
CA ALA A 288 6.50 -8.84 15.92
C ALA A 288 7.82 -8.25 15.44
N TYR A 289 8.06 -6.97 15.71
CA TYR A 289 9.28 -6.28 15.29
C TYR A 289 10.55 -6.96 15.81
N GLN A 290 10.57 -7.37 17.10
CA GLN A 290 11.67 -8.13 17.67
C GLN A 290 11.96 -9.43 16.88
N LYS A 291 10.90 -10.17 16.53
CA LYS A 291 11.02 -11.42 15.76
C LYS A 291 11.51 -11.18 14.33
N MET A 292 11.08 -10.07 13.71
CA MET A 292 11.52 -9.70 12.36
C MET A 292 13.02 -9.40 12.33
N ILE A 293 13.53 -8.62 13.28
CA ILE A 293 14.97 -8.33 13.37
C ILE A 293 15.78 -9.62 13.59
N GLN A 294 15.33 -10.52 14.48
CA GLN A 294 15.98 -11.81 14.71
C GLN A 294 16.01 -12.71 13.46
N ARG A 295 15.00 -12.62 12.60
CA ARG A 295 14.88 -13.37 11.35
C ARG A 295 15.51 -12.63 10.16
N GLN A 296 16.15 -11.49 10.36
CA GLN A 296 16.69 -10.64 9.28
C GLN A 296 15.64 -10.24 8.23
N MET A 297 14.39 -10.10 8.65
CA MET A 297 13.32 -9.59 7.80
C MET A 297 13.38 -8.07 7.75
N ASP A 298 13.12 -7.50 6.56
CA ASP A 298 12.93 -6.06 6.39
C ASP A 298 11.92 -5.79 5.27
N LEU A 299 11.43 -4.55 5.17
CA LEU A 299 10.33 -4.13 4.31
C LEU A 299 10.61 -4.32 2.80
N HIS A 300 11.89 -4.44 2.39
CA HIS A 300 12.26 -4.72 0.99
C HIS A 300 11.58 -5.98 0.44
N SER A 301 11.28 -6.96 1.28
CA SER A 301 10.53 -8.15 0.89
C SER A 301 9.02 -7.86 0.67
N LEU A 302 8.45 -6.86 1.36
CA LEU A 302 7.10 -6.34 1.04
C LEU A 302 7.11 -5.61 -0.31
N HIS A 303 8.16 -4.84 -0.63
CA HIS A 303 8.30 -4.21 -1.96
C HIS A 303 8.28 -5.28 -3.06
N ALA A 304 8.98 -6.40 -2.85
CA ALA A 304 8.99 -7.54 -3.76
C ALA A 304 7.58 -8.18 -3.89
N LEU A 305 6.80 -8.25 -2.81
CA LEU A 305 5.41 -8.74 -2.86
C LEU A 305 4.47 -7.83 -3.66
N ILE A 306 4.79 -6.55 -3.84
CA ILE A 306 4.02 -5.66 -4.71
C ILE A 306 4.24 -6.01 -6.19
N ALA A 307 5.44 -6.43 -6.58
CA ALA A 307 5.74 -6.79 -7.97
C ALA A 307 4.78 -7.88 -8.52
N PRO A 308 4.33 -7.79 -9.81
CA PRO A 308 4.74 -6.83 -10.84
C PRO A 308 3.89 -5.55 -10.90
N ARG A 309 3.06 -5.29 -9.89
CA ARG A 309 2.23 -4.09 -9.83
C ARG A 309 3.11 -2.85 -9.68
N PRO A 310 2.75 -1.71 -10.29
CA PRO A 310 3.48 -0.46 -10.14
C PRO A 310 3.58 -0.02 -8.69
N PHE A 311 4.78 0.39 -8.28
CA PHE A 311 5.08 0.86 -6.93
C PHE A 311 5.87 2.17 -6.96
N LEU A 312 5.30 3.24 -6.41
CA LEU A 312 5.93 4.54 -6.28
C LEU A 312 6.25 4.84 -4.81
N VAL A 313 7.50 5.16 -4.54
CA VAL A 313 7.96 5.76 -3.29
C VAL A 313 8.23 7.24 -3.55
N MET A 314 7.46 8.11 -2.92
CA MET A 314 7.71 9.56 -2.91
C MET A 314 8.54 9.90 -1.68
N GLY A 315 9.86 9.72 -1.79
CA GLY A 315 10.80 9.93 -0.70
C GLY A 315 10.93 11.38 -0.28
N GLY A 316 11.28 11.57 0.97
CA GLY A 316 11.53 12.83 1.63
C GLY A 316 12.59 12.64 2.71
N SER A 317 12.40 13.27 3.89
CA SER A 317 13.37 13.13 4.97
C SER A 317 13.48 11.71 5.54
N GLU A 318 12.45 10.87 5.38
CA GLU A 318 12.47 9.47 5.88
C GLU A 318 13.01 8.50 4.82
N ASP A 319 12.71 8.72 3.56
CA ASP A 319 13.08 7.87 2.44
C ASP A 319 13.98 8.63 1.46
N THR A 320 15.24 8.70 1.81
CA THR A 320 16.29 9.35 1.02
C THR A 320 16.78 8.42 -0.12
N GLN A 321 17.78 8.85 -0.89
CA GLN A 321 18.32 8.05 -2.00
C GLN A 321 18.87 6.68 -1.57
N GLU A 322 19.32 6.54 -0.32
CA GLU A 322 19.83 5.27 0.22
C GLU A 322 18.78 4.16 0.20
N ARG A 323 17.50 4.51 0.11
CA ARG A 323 16.41 3.52 -0.01
C ARG A 323 16.45 2.74 -1.33
N TRP A 324 17.28 3.16 -2.29
CA TRP A 324 17.57 2.34 -3.46
C TRP A 324 18.23 1.01 -3.12
N HIS A 325 19.00 0.89 -2.00
CA HIS A 325 19.51 -0.40 -1.52
C HIS A 325 18.42 -1.42 -1.22
N ALA A 326 17.22 -0.97 -0.84
CA ALA A 326 16.06 -1.83 -0.61
C ALA A 326 15.18 -1.97 -1.86
N LEU A 327 14.93 -0.87 -2.57
CA LEU A 327 13.97 -0.83 -3.69
C LEU A 327 14.48 -1.60 -4.92
N HIS A 328 15.82 -1.70 -5.14
CA HIS A 328 16.36 -2.45 -6.27
C HIS A 328 15.95 -3.93 -6.25
N HIS A 329 15.63 -4.51 -5.09
CA HIS A 329 15.11 -5.88 -5.01
C HIS A 329 13.73 -6.02 -5.67
N ALA A 330 12.86 -5.01 -5.53
CA ALA A 330 11.61 -4.98 -6.28
C ALA A 330 11.86 -4.81 -7.79
N VAL A 331 12.87 -4.03 -8.18
CA VAL A 331 13.30 -3.91 -9.58
C VAL A 331 13.76 -5.27 -10.11
N ALA A 332 14.61 -5.99 -9.38
CA ALA A 332 15.10 -7.32 -9.76
C ALA A 332 13.95 -8.34 -9.92
N VAL A 333 13.00 -8.36 -9.01
CA VAL A 333 11.80 -9.22 -9.13
C VAL A 333 10.99 -8.85 -10.37
N ASN A 334 10.76 -7.56 -10.63
CA ASN A 334 10.05 -7.12 -11.84
C ASN A 334 10.78 -7.55 -13.12
N GLN A 335 12.10 -7.39 -13.17
CA GLN A 335 12.91 -7.80 -14.33
C GLN A 335 12.83 -9.31 -14.58
N MET A 336 12.95 -10.12 -13.52
CA MET A 336 12.80 -11.57 -13.60
C MET A 336 11.39 -11.98 -14.11
N LEU A 337 10.35 -11.20 -13.75
CA LEU A 337 8.98 -11.39 -14.24
C LEU A 337 8.74 -10.83 -15.65
N GLY A 338 9.76 -10.22 -16.31
CA GLY A 338 9.64 -9.62 -17.65
C GLY A 338 9.06 -8.19 -17.66
N TYR A 339 8.96 -7.54 -16.51
CA TYR A 339 8.46 -6.17 -16.43
C TYR A 339 9.60 -5.17 -16.18
N GLN A 340 9.46 -3.99 -16.78
CA GLN A 340 10.37 -2.87 -16.59
C GLN A 340 9.59 -1.64 -16.10
N LYS A 341 10.29 -0.71 -15.45
CA LYS A 341 9.72 0.58 -15.05
C LYS A 341 8.44 0.43 -14.19
N ARG A 342 8.52 -0.44 -13.15
CA ARG A 342 7.42 -0.70 -12.23
C ARG A 342 7.71 -0.27 -10.80
N ALA A 343 8.96 0.06 -10.45
CA ALA A 343 9.37 0.57 -9.15
C ALA A 343 10.03 1.95 -9.33
N PHE A 344 9.63 2.91 -8.51
CA PHE A 344 10.01 4.31 -8.61
C PHE A 344 10.40 4.85 -7.25
N LEU A 345 11.45 5.69 -7.20
CA LEU A 345 11.77 6.51 -6.04
C LEU A 345 11.98 7.95 -6.49
N THR A 346 11.04 8.82 -6.15
CA THR A 346 11.20 10.27 -6.30
C THR A 346 11.69 10.87 -4.99
N LEU A 347 12.36 12.01 -5.03
CA LEU A 347 12.99 12.59 -3.85
C LEU A 347 12.56 14.04 -3.68
N ARG A 348 12.34 14.45 -2.42
CA ARG A 348 12.15 15.82 -1.98
C ARG A 348 12.92 16.05 -0.67
N PRO A 349 13.27 17.29 -0.31
CA PRO A 349 14.08 17.55 0.88
C PRO A 349 13.33 17.25 2.19
N ASP A 350 12.04 17.54 2.24
CA ASP A 350 11.25 17.53 3.48
C ASP A 350 10.30 16.33 3.58
N HIS A 351 9.86 16.03 4.81
CA HIS A 351 8.81 15.04 5.05
C HIS A 351 7.47 15.44 4.40
N ALA A 352 7.11 16.73 4.51
CA ALA A 352 5.87 17.23 3.95
C ALA A 352 5.82 17.08 2.42
N PRO A 353 4.68 16.66 1.83
CA PRO A 353 4.50 16.62 0.41
C PRO A 353 4.65 18.00 -0.23
N SER A 354 5.17 18.05 -1.45
CA SER A 354 5.31 19.26 -2.26
C SER A 354 4.40 19.19 -3.49
N GLU A 355 4.19 20.32 -4.17
CA GLU A 355 3.42 20.31 -5.43
C GLU A 355 4.05 19.40 -6.49
N VAL A 356 5.40 19.33 -6.53
CA VAL A 356 6.12 18.43 -7.44
C VAL A 356 5.82 16.98 -7.11
N SER A 357 5.96 16.56 -5.84
CA SER A 357 5.68 15.18 -5.43
C SER A 357 4.20 14.82 -5.61
N ASN A 358 3.29 15.76 -5.40
CA ASN A 358 1.86 15.56 -5.65
C ASN A 358 1.55 15.44 -7.14
N GLY A 359 2.25 16.20 -8.00
CA GLY A 359 2.21 16.03 -9.45
C GLY A 359 2.64 14.64 -9.88
N GLN A 360 3.75 14.13 -9.31
CA GLN A 360 4.23 12.76 -9.55
C GLN A 360 3.21 11.71 -9.12
N LEU A 361 2.52 11.90 -7.99
CA LEU A 361 1.45 11.00 -7.53
C LEU A 361 0.28 10.96 -8.53
N ARG A 362 -0.19 12.13 -8.98
CA ARG A 362 -1.27 12.25 -9.99
C ARG A 362 -0.88 11.55 -11.29
N ASP A 363 0.32 11.83 -11.80
CA ASP A 363 0.82 11.25 -13.04
C ASP A 363 0.98 9.74 -12.96
N PHE A 364 1.46 9.22 -11.81
CA PHE A 364 1.61 7.79 -11.54
C PHE A 364 0.25 7.08 -11.63
N PHE A 365 -0.74 7.51 -10.87
CA PHE A 365 -2.05 6.83 -10.90
C PHE A 365 -2.77 7.01 -12.23
N ARG A 366 -2.69 8.17 -12.87
CA ARG A 366 -3.25 8.34 -14.21
C ARG A 366 -2.60 7.41 -15.23
N HIS A 367 -1.27 7.28 -15.21
CA HIS A 367 -0.56 6.41 -16.15
C HIS A 367 -0.90 4.93 -15.97
N PHE A 368 -0.99 4.46 -14.74
CA PHE A 368 -1.18 3.03 -14.47
C PHE A 368 -2.64 2.59 -14.29
N LEU A 369 -3.53 3.50 -13.91
CA LEU A 369 -4.94 3.18 -13.70
C LEU A 369 -5.86 3.72 -14.80
N GLN A 370 -5.42 4.71 -15.60
CA GLN A 370 -6.16 5.27 -16.74
C GLN A 370 -5.28 5.23 -18.00
N PRO A 371 -4.85 4.06 -18.48
CA PRO A 371 -4.07 4.00 -19.71
C PRO A 371 -4.87 4.62 -20.85
N GLN A 372 -4.18 5.45 -21.64
CA GLN A 372 -4.73 6.13 -22.83
C GLN A 372 -4.96 5.13 -23.95
#